data_5febe78c5dd18eed74b15851d8fbef25
#
_entry.id   5febe78c5dd18eed74b15851d8fbef25
#
_cell.length_a   1.000
_cell.length_b   1.000
_cell.length_c   1.000
_cell.angle_alpha   90.00
_cell.angle_beta   90.00
_cell.angle_gamma   90.00
#
_symmetry.space_group_name_H-M   'P 1'
#
loop_
_entity.id
_entity.type
_entity.pdbx_description
1 polymer ?
#
loop_
_entity_poly.entity_id
_entity_poly.type
_entity_poly.pdbx_seq_one_letter_code
_entity_poly.pdbx_strand_id
1 'polypeptide(L)'
;MNARGYKWVVLALLSGAFFFHQADRALFGLLTIPIQEDLGLADLQIGWVNTALFCTLAVTTPFAGMLGDRVSRKWIITFSLLFWSLMTACTGFVGGICGLVFFRSVATGGGESFYAPSAFALLASHHRETRSIAFSVHQSALYVGLMFSGALVAWALHLLGGWRPVFFVFGGLGFLLGVVFCFALKERPADANAETAGTAGASVAAARPAAPSFAVSLRAYFCNPSALLASVGFIAVVFANNAYLCWAPKFVARKFGLSVGAAGSGTMLYHHVAAFAAIMLGAFVTDRLVVQHPRFRLGLQIAALVGGAPALLFVGCAPGVAACWCAVVLYGVFRGLFEVNTHASLFDVVAPAHRASAEGLMTMIAFFIGSLSPLLLGALSDRYGVRGFEIGFGVLGAGYLVGVAALLASFLFTFRRDRVVE
;
A
#
# COMPACT_ATOMS: atom_id res chain seq x y z
N MET A 1 19.34 18.70 -22.11
CA MET A 1 19.66 17.71 -21.05
C MET A 1 19.82 16.35 -21.73
N ASN A 2 20.99 15.70 -21.57
CA ASN A 2 21.27 14.40 -22.22
C ASN A 2 20.30 13.33 -21.72
N ALA A 3 19.89 12.40 -22.57
CA ALA A 3 18.95 11.31 -22.23
C ALA A 3 19.39 10.51 -20.98
N ARG A 4 20.69 10.40 -20.73
CA ARG A 4 21.27 9.75 -19.53
C ARG A 4 20.98 10.51 -18.23
N GLY A 5 20.92 11.84 -18.25
CA GLY A 5 20.58 12.65 -17.06
C GLY A 5 19.10 12.73 -16.82
N TYR A 6 18.30 12.75 -17.89
CA TYR A 6 16.85 12.92 -17.80
C TYR A 6 16.15 11.75 -17.07
N LYS A 7 16.63 10.51 -17.20
CA LYS A 7 16.07 9.36 -16.49
C LYS A 7 16.03 9.54 -14.96
N TRP A 8 17.05 10.19 -14.39
CA TRP A 8 17.11 10.48 -12.95
C TRP A 8 16.13 11.58 -12.52
N VAL A 9 15.86 12.55 -13.43
CA VAL A 9 14.82 13.56 -13.21
C VAL A 9 13.44 12.92 -13.17
N VAL A 10 13.15 12.00 -14.11
CA VAL A 10 11.90 11.22 -14.09
C VAL A 10 11.77 10.45 -12.77
N LEU A 11 12.84 9.77 -12.33
CA LEU A 11 12.84 9.05 -11.07
C LEU A 11 12.58 9.98 -9.87
N ALA A 12 13.25 11.13 -9.79
CA ALA A 12 13.07 12.09 -8.71
C ALA A 12 11.63 12.64 -8.66
N LEU A 13 11.08 13.03 -9.83
CA LEU A 13 9.71 13.52 -9.94
C LEU A 13 8.69 12.47 -9.49
N LEU A 14 8.79 11.24 -10.01
CA LEU A 14 7.87 10.17 -9.64
C LEU A 14 8.04 9.74 -8.18
N SER A 15 9.26 9.69 -7.66
CA SER A 15 9.48 9.41 -6.23
C SER A 15 8.91 10.50 -5.33
N GLY A 16 9.04 11.78 -5.72
CA GLY A 16 8.41 12.90 -5.04
C GLY A 16 6.89 12.80 -5.03
N ALA A 17 6.27 12.45 -6.16
CA ALA A 17 4.82 12.22 -6.22
C ALA A 17 4.38 11.03 -5.36
N PHE A 18 5.15 9.94 -5.31
CA PHE A 18 4.83 8.78 -4.49
C PHE A 18 4.96 9.06 -2.99
N PHE A 19 5.94 9.87 -2.61
CA PHE A 19 6.06 10.41 -1.25
C PHE A 19 4.78 11.18 -0.86
N PHE A 20 4.35 12.16 -1.68
CA PHE A 20 3.14 12.93 -1.42
C PHE A 20 1.89 12.07 -1.41
N HIS A 21 1.77 11.12 -2.33
CA HIS A 21 0.67 10.15 -2.39
C HIS A 21 0.50 9.38 -1.07
N GLN A 22 1.60 8.92 -0.49
CA GLN A 22 1.54 8.14 0.76
C GLN A 22 1.33 9.04 1.99
N ALA A 23 1.93 10.23 2.01
CA ALA A 23 1.68 11.21 3.06
C ALA A 23 0.22 11.68 3.05
N ASP A 24 -0.37 11.93 1.87
CA ASP A 24 -1.78 12.28 1.72
C ASP A 24 -2.71 11.14 2.18
N ARG A 25 -2.38 9.89 1.84
CA ARG A 25 -3.15 8.72 2.29
C ARG A 25 -3.20 8.61 3.81
N ALA A 26 -2.11 8.90 4.51
CA ALA A 26 -2.05 8.90 5.97
C ALA A 26 -2.77 10.10 6.61
N LEU A 27 -2.94 11.20 5.87
CA LEU A 27 -3.47 12.48 6.35
C LEU A 27 -4.78 12.33 7.11
N PHE A 28 -5.74 11.59 6.57
CA PHE A 28 -7.06 11.44 7.17
C PHE A 28 -7.02 10.72 8.52
N GLY A 29 -6.27 9.62 8.64
CA GLY A 29 -6.07 8.91 9.90
C GLY A 29 -5.37 9.76 10.98
N LEU A 30 -4.44 10.63 10.56
CA LEU A 30 -3.73 11.55 11.44
C LEU A 30 -4.60 12.72 11.91
N LEU A 31 -5.56 13.16 11.11
CA LEU A 31 -6.49 14.27 11.41
C LEU A 31 -7.86 13.79 11.92
N THR A 32 -8.03 12.51 12.22
CA THR A 32 -9.31 11.95 12.64
C THR A 32 -9.92 12.69 13.84
N ILE A 33 -9.12 12.99 14.87
CA ILE A 33 -9.61 13.70 16.08
C ILE A 33 -10.16 15.08 15.74
N PRO A 34 -9.40 16.00 15.13
CA PRO A 34 -9.91 17.35 14.83
C PRO A 34 -11.06 17.34 13.81
N ILE A 35 -11.11 16.38 12.88
CA ILE A 35 -12.23 16.23 11.95
C ILE A 35 -13.51 15.83 12.70
N GLN A 36 -13.40 14.88 13.64
CA GLN A 36 -14.54 14.42 14.42
C GLN A 36 -15.08 15.49 15.37
N GLU A 37 -14.20 16.23 16.02
CA GLU A 37 -14.60 17.33 16.93
C GLU A 37 -15.31 18.45 16.19
N ASP A 38 -14.88 18.76 14.97
CA ASP A 38 -15.48 19.83 14.16
C ASP A 38 -16.79 19.42 13.47
N LEU A 39 -16.89 18.17 13.01
CA LEU A 39 -18.06 17.68 12.25
C LEU A 39 -19.04 16.84 13.08
N GLY A 40 -18.74 16.59 14.37
CA GLY A 40 -19.58 15.78 15.25
C GLY A 40 -19.73 14.31 14.82
N LEU A 41 -18.66 13.71 14.26
CA LEU A 41 -18.72 12.37 13.67
C LEU A 41 -18.36 11.28 14.70
N ALA A 42 -19.11 10.17 14.65
CA ALA A 42 -18.80 8.94 15.38
C ALA A 42 -17.64 8.16 14.73
N ASP A 43 -17.02 7.26 15.50
CA ASP A 43 -15.90 6.43 15.00
C ASP A 43 -16.35 5.49 13.88
N LEU A 44 -17.54 4.94 13.96
CA LEU A 44 -18.13 4.14 12.89
C LEU A 44 -18.22 4.91 11.57
N GLN A 45 -18.56 6.19 11.63
CA GLN A 45 -18.64 7.03 10.42
C GLN A 45 -17.25 7.29 9.81
N ILE A 46 -16.24 7.51 10.62
CA ILE A 46 -14.84 7.57 10.15
C ILE A 46 -14.40 6.23 9.56
N GLY A 47 -14.80 5.12 10.19
CA GLY A 47 -14.60 3.78 9.64
C GLY A 47 -15.19 3.63 8.24
N TRP A 48 -16.42 4.12 8.00
CA TRP A 48 -17.03 4.13 6.67
C TRP A 48 -16.24 4.92 5.63
N VAL A 49 -15.69 6.09 5.97
CA VAL A 49 -14.87 6.90 5.07
C VAL A 49 -13.63 6.11 4.62
N ASN A 50 -12.90 5.47 5.55
CA ASN A 50 -11.74 4.66 5.21
C ASN A 50 -12.11 3.38 4.44
N THR A 51 -13.20 2.71 4.83
CA THR A 51 -13.72 1.54 4.11
C THR A 51 -14.05 1.89 2.66
N ALA A 52 -14.74 2.99 2.42
CA ALA A 52 -15.04 3.46 1.07
C ALA A 52 -13.77 3.76 0.26
N LEU A 53 -12.73 4.34 0.88
CA LEU A 53 -11.43 4.58 0.21
C LEU A 53 -10.80 3.26 -0.27
N PHE A 54 -10.65 2.29 0.63
CA PHE A 54 -9.99 1.03 0.27
C PHE A 54 -10.84 0.16 -0.68
N CYS A 55 -12.17 0.19 -0.56
CA CYS A 55 -13.06 -0.42 -1.55
C CYS A 55 -12.90 0.22 -2.93
N THR A 56 -12.85 1.55 -3.00
CA THR A 56 -12.63 2.26 -4.27
C THR A 56 -11.29 1.85 -4.88
N LEU A 57 -10.21 1.84 -4.10
CA LEU A 57 -8.90 1.38 -4.57
C LEU A 57 -8.94 -0.07 -5.08
N ALA A 58 -9.58 -0.98 -4.34
CA ALA A 58 -9.71 -2.38 -4.73
C ALA A 58 -10.42 -2.56 -6.08
N VAL A 59 -11.48 -1.80 -6.31
CA VAL A 59 -12.28 -1.88 -7.54
C VAL A 59 -11.59 -1.17 -8.71
N THR A 60 -10.96 -0.01 -8.50
CA THR A 60 -10.44 0.83 -9.58
C THR A 60 -9.04 0.43 -10.05
N THR A 61 -8.20 -0.17 -9.20
CA THR A 61 -6.82 -0.56 -9.55
C THR A 61 -6.72 -1.50 -10.77
N PRO A 62 -7.55 -2.54 -10.94
CA PRO A 62 -7.49 -3.37 -12.14
C PRO A 62 -7.76 -2.59 -13.44
N PHE A 63 -8.69 -1.63 -13.41
CA PHE A 63 -8.99 -0.78 -14.58
C PHE A 63 -7.85 0.18 -14.89
N ALA A 64 -7.14 0.65 -13.87
CA ALA A 64 -5.97 1.52 -14.03
C ALA A 64 -4.85 0.84 -14.83
N GLY A 65 -4.58 -0.44 -14.57
CA GLY A 65 -3.62 -1.23 -15.34
C GLY A 65 -4.01 -1.33 -16.82
N MET A 66 -5.28 -1.65 -17.09
CA MET A 66 -5.80 -1.77 -18.46
C MET A 66 -5.75 -0.45 -19.25
N LEU A 67 -5.98 0.69 -18.58
CA LEU A 67 -5.92 2.00 -19.22
C LEU A 67 -4.47 2.38 -19.56
N GLY A 68 -3.51 2.02 -18.69
CA GLY A 68 -2.08 2.28 -18.89
C GLY A 68 -1.47 1.65 -20.14
N ASP A 69 -2.11 0.61 -20.69
CA ASP A 69 -1.69 -0.04 -21.92
C ASP A 69 -2.22 0.66 -23.20
N ARG A 70 -3.22 1.53 -23.06
CA ARG A 70 -3.93 2.17 -24.20
C ARG A 70 -3.69 3.66 -24.32
N VAL A 71 -3.31 4.31 -23.24
CA VAL A 71 -3.17 5.77 -23.15
C VAL A 71 -1.75 6.13 -22.71
N SER A 72 -1.28 7.30 -23.10
CA SER A 72 0.01 7.84 -22.68
C SER A 72 0.17 7.80 -21.16
N ARG A 73 1.19 7.11 -20.69
CA ARG A 73 1.51 6.95 -19.26
C ARG A 73 1.78 8.27 -18.57
N LYS A 74 2.43 9.21 -19.29
CA LYS A 74 2.65 10.58 -18.81
C LYS A 74 1.31 11.22 -18.43
N TRP A 75 0.35 11.20 -19.34
CA TRP A 75 -0.93 11.87 -19.11
C TRP A 75 -1.77 11.18 -18.03
N ILE A 76 -1.75 9.85 -17.96
CA ILE A 76 -2.42 9.12 -16.86
C ILE A 76 -1.86 9.55 -15.53
N ILE A 77 -0.53 9.55 -15.35
CA ILE A 77 0.14 9.97 -14.10
C ILE A 77 -0.19 11.42 -13.77
N THR A 78 -0.10 12.32 -14.77
CA THR A 78 -0.31 13.74 -14.58
C THR A 78 -1.76 14.06 -14.19
N PHE A 79 -2.73 13.54 -14.92
CA PHE A 79 -4.16 13.76 -14.61
C PHE A 79 -4.57 13.09 -13.30
N SER A 80 -4.07 11.90 -13.03
CA SER A 80 -4.25 11.22 -11.76
C SER A 80 -3.79 12.11 -10.60
N LEU A 81 -2.55 12.62 -10.66
CA LEU A 81 -1.99 13.50 -9.64
C LEU A 81 -2.78 14.81 -9.48
N LEU A 82 -3.11 15.47 -10.57
CA LEU A 82 -3.91 16.71 -10.54
C LEU A 82 -5.30 16.46 -9.95
N PHE A 83 -5.96 15.37 -10.37
CA PHE A 83 -7.30 15.03 -9.93
C PHE A 83 -7.35 14.69 -8.44
N TRP A 84 -6.54 13.73 -7.94
CA TRP A 84 -6.61 13.40 -6.52
C TRP A 84 -6.18 14.56 -5.63
N SER A 85 -5.18 15.36 -6.06
CA SER A 85 -4.74 16.53 -5.30
C SER A 85 -5.83 17.59 -5.21
N LEU A 86 -6.58 17.81 -6.29
CA LEU A 86 -7.76 18.69 -6.27
C LEU A 86 -8.82 18.13 -5.32
N MET A 87 -9.10 16.83 -5.35
CA MET A 87 -10.10 16.20 -4.47
C MET A 87 -9.65 16.24 -3.01
N THR A 88 -8.34 16.08 -2.75
CA THR A 88 -7.76 16.30 -1.41
C THR A 88 -8.00 17.74 -0.95
N ALA A 89 -7.74 18.74 -1.77
CA ALA A 89 -8.05 20.14 -1.43
C ALA A 89 -9.56 20.32 -1.18
N CYS A 90 -10.43 19.77 -2.03
CA CYS A 90 -11.88 19.84 -1.87
C CYS A 90 -12.37 19.20 -0.55
N THR A 91 -11.63 18.24 -0.01
CA THR A 91 -11.92 17.66 1.31
C THR A 91 -11.90 18.74 2.41
N GLY A 92 -11.12 19.80 2.27
CA GLY A 92 -11.11 20.95 3.20
C GLY A 92 -12.41 21.74 3.26
N PHE A 93 -13.31 21.64 2.26
CA PHE A 93 -14.60 22.35 2.24
C PHE A 93 -15.77 21.54 2.80
N VAL A 94 -15.57 20.27 3.15
CA VAL A 94 -16.67 19.40 3.54
C VAL A 94 -17.28 19.80 4.88
N GLY A 95 -18.61 19.69 4.98
CA GLY A 95 -19.38 19.96 6.19
C GLY A 95 -20.02 18.71 6.81
N GLY A 96 -19.68 17.49 6.35
CA GLY A 96 -20.25 16.27 6.89
C GLY A 96 -19.77 15.00 6.19
N ILE A 97 -20.29 13.85 6.63
CA ILE A 97 -19.84 12.52 6.20
C ILE A 97 -19.98 12.27 4.69
N CYS A 98 -21.07 12.72 4.07
CA CYS A 98 -21.28 12.49 2.62
C CYS A 98 -20.18 13.15 1.79
N GLY A 99 -19.78 14.38 2.15
CA GLY A 99 -18.67 15.08 1.51
C GLY A 99 -17.34 14.36 1.72
N LEU A 100 -17.08 13.87 2.93
CA LEU A 100 -15.88 13.06 3.23
C LEU A 100 -15.84 11.77 2.40
N VAL A 101 -16.93 11.01 2.36
CA VAL A 101 -17.01 9.78 1.56
C VAL A 101 -16.79 10.08 0.07
N PHE A 102 -17.39 11.16 -0.43
CA PHE A 102 -17.25 11.50 -1.84
C PHE A 102 -15.82 11.99 -2.17
N PHE A 103 -15.37 13.08 -1.55
CA PHE A 103 -14.09 13.70 -1.90
C PHE A 103 -12.90 12.91 -1.41
N ARG A 104 -12.90 12.49 -0.12
CA ARG A 104 -11.75 11.80 0.48
C ARG A 104 -11.65 10.34 0.08
N SER A 105 -12.77 9.66 -0.19
CA SER A 105 -12.74 8.22 -0.45
C SER A 105 -12.92 7.91 -1.92
N VAL A 106 -14.09 8.22 -2.49
CA VAL A 106 -14.41 7.81 -3.87
C VAL A 106 -13.56 8.57 -4.89
N ALA A 107 -13.53 9.90 -4.79
CA ALA A 107 -12.82 10.73 -5.76
C ALA A 107 -11.29 10.62 -5.62
N THR A 108 -10.76 10.81 -4.39
CA THR A 108 -9.32 10.70 -4.14
C THR A 108 -8.83 9.27 -4.42
N GLY A 109 -9.48 8.24 -3.86
CA GLY A 109 -9.09 6.84 -4.06
C GLY A 109 -9.19 6.41 -5.52
N GLY A 110 -10.23 6.85 -6.24
CA GLY A 110 -10.37 6.64 -7.67
C GLY A 110 -9.21 7.25 -8.47
N GLY A 111 -8.81 8.48 -8.15
CA GLY A 111 -7.67 9.14 -8.77
C GLY A 111 -6.33 8.48 -8.45
N GLU A 112 -6.07 8.14 -7.19
CA GLU A 112 -4.84 7.53 -6.71
C GLU A 112 -4.51 6.19 -7.38
N SER A 113 -5.53 5.39 -7.69
CA SER A 113 -5.35 4.02 -8.22
C SER A 113 -4.63 3.98 -9.56
N PHE A 114 -4.70 5.04 -10.37
CA PHE A 114 -4.09 5.09 -11.70
C PHE A 114 -2.60 5.45 -11.67
N TYR A 115 -2.10 5.98 -10.56
CA TYR A 115 -0.72 6.44 -10.46
C TYR A 115 0.30 5.30 -10.51
N ALA A 116 0.24 4.36 -9.60
CA ALA A 116 1.30 3.38 -9.38
C ALA A 116 1.58 2.48 -10.60
N PRO A 117 0.60 1.85 -11.27
CA PRO A 117 0.86 1.02 -12.45
C PRO A 117 1.56 1.81 -13.57
N SER A 118 1.08 3.03 -13.84
CA SER A 118 1.62 3.89 -14.89
C SER A 118 3.02 4.41 -14.55
N ALA A 119 3.29 4.75 -13.27
CA ALA A 119 4.59 5.21 -12.80
C ALA A 119 5.66 4.12 -12.93
N PHE A 120 5.38 2.88 -12.48
CA PHE A 120 6.30 1.76 -12.65
C PHE A 120 6.59 1.45 -14.13
N ALA A 121 5.55 1.50 -14.99
CA ALA A 121 5.73 1.28 -16.41
C ALA A 121 6.57 2.38 -17.09
N LEU A 122 6.39 3.66 -16.68
CA LEU A 122 7.19 4.77 -17.19
C LEU A 122 8.64 4.68 -16.70
N LEU A 123 8.88 4.35 -15.42
CA LEU A 123 10.22 4.12 -14.88
C LEU A 123 10.95 2.99 -15.63
N ALA A 124 10.26 1.88 -15.90
CA ALA A 124 10.81 0.76 -16.64
C ALA A 124 11.29 1.16 -18.04
N SER A 125 10.57 2.06 -18.72
CA SER A 125 10.93 2.55 -20.06
C SER A 125 12.18 3.43 -20.07
N HIS A 126 12.40 4.24 -19.01
CA HIS A 126 13.55 5.13 -18.89
C HIS A 126 14.80 4.45 -18.30
N HIS A 127 14.62 3.44 -17.45
CA HIS A 127 15.68 2.77 -16.68
C HIS A 127 15.92 1.32 -17.11
N ARG A 128 16.21 1.05 -18.41
CA ARG A 128 16.43 -0.32 -18.92
C ARG A 128 17.56 -1.06 -18.20
N GLU A 129 18.71 -0.39 -17.99
CA GLU A 129 19.90 -0.98 -17.34
C GLU A 129 19.89 -0.84 -15.81
N THR A 130 19.17 0.15 -15.27
CA THR A 130 19.12 0.48 -13.82
C THR A 130 17.72 0.32 -13.25
N ARG A 131 16.93 -0.61 -13.81
CA ARG A 131 15.52 -0.78 -13.49
C ARG A 131 15.28 -1.12 -12.01
N SER A 132 16.07 -2.05 -11.47
CA SER A 132 15.96 -2.46 -10.07
C SER A 132 16.25 -1.31 -9.11
N ILE A 133 17.30 -0.51 -9.39
CA ILE A 133 17.65 0.67 -8.60
C ILE A 133 16.51 1.69 -8.63
N ALA A 134 15.98 1.99 -9.83
CA ALA A 134 14.90 2.95 -9.99
C ALA A 134 13.63 2.52 -9.23
N PHE A 135 13.27 1.24 -9.29
CA PHE A 135 12.13 0.69 -8.56
C PHE A 135 12.34 0.73 -7.06
N SER A 136 13.55 0.38 -6.58
CA SER A 136 13.88 0.43 -5.16
C SER A 136 13.81 1.84 -4.60
N VAL A 137 14.36 2.84 -5.30
CA VAL A 137 14.31 4.25 -4.89
C VAL A 137 12.86 4.74 -4.88
N HIS A 138 12.09 4.45 -5.93
CA HIS A 138 10.69 4.84 -6.01
C HIS A 138 9.87 4.20 -4.88
N GLN A 139 10.05 2.91 -4.62
CA GLN A 139 9.37 2.20 -3.52
C GLN A 139 9.81 2.70 -2.14
N SER A 140 11.07 3.09 -1.97
CA SER A 140 11.55 3.71 -0.72
C SER A 140 10.82 5.02 -0.43
N ALA A 141 10.46 5.79 -1.46
CA ALA A 141 9.71 7.05 -1.29
C ALA A 141 8.34 6.83 -0.63
N LEU A 142 7.69 5.66 -0.84
CA LEU A 142 6.46 5.26 -0.12
C LEU A 142 6.71 5.23 1.39
N TYR A 143 7.74 4.50 1.83
CA TYR A 143 8.05 4.37 3.26
C TYR A 143 8.45 5.69 3.87
N VAL A 144 9.26 6.50 3.17
CA VAL A 144 9.66 7.83 3.62
C VAL A 144 8.43 8.74 3.75
N GLY A 145 7.49 8.70 2.81
CA GLY A 145 6.22 9.43 2.89
C GLY A 145 5.42 9.07 4.15
N LEU A 146 5.27 7.78 4.44
CA LEU A 146 4.57 7.31 5.65
C LEU A 146 5.33 7.63 6.94
N MET A 147 6.66 7.46 6.96
CA MET A 147 7.49 7.77 8.13
C MET A 147 7.34 9.22 8.58
N PHE A 148 7.37 10.14 7.63
CA PHE A 148 7.33 11.57 7.94
C PHE A 148 5.93 12.17 7.94
N SER A 149 4.90 11.44 7.50
CA SER A 149 3.51 11.94 7.42
C SER A 149 3.02 12.50 8.76
N GLY A 150 3.26 11.80 9.87
CA GLY A 150 2.84 12.23 11.20
C GLY A 150 3.47 13.56 11.61
N ALA A 151 4.77 13.72 11.41
CA ALA A 151 5.49 14.96 11.73
C ALA A 151 5.08 16.13 10.81
N LEU A 152 4.91 15.86 9.51
CA LEU A 152 4.44 16.86 8.54
C LEU A 152 3.04 17.35 8.87
N VAL A 153 2.13 16.44 9.19
CA VAL A 153 0.74 16.78 9.56
C VAL A 153 0.70 17.52 10.90
N ALA A 154 1.48 17.10 11.90
CA ALA A 154 1.57 17.78 13.18
C ALA A 154 2.08 19.23 13.04
N TRP A 155 3.13 19.40 12.24
CA TRP A 155 3.69 20.73 11.93
C TRP A 155 2.69 21.60 11.17
N ALA A 156 2.04 21.06 10.13
CA ALA A 156 1.04 21.79 9.37
C ALA A 156 -0.19 22.17 10.23
N LEU A 157 -0.67 21.24 11.07
CA LEU A 157 -1.79 21.50 11.98
C LEU A 157 -1.48 22.62 12.98
N HIS A 158 -0.25 22.64 13.54
CA HIS A 158 0.21 23.67 14.44
C HIS A 158 0.33 25.05 13.75
N LEU A 159 0.90 25.05 12.53
CA LEU A 159 1.14 26.30 11.77
C LEU A 159 -0.16 26.91 11.23
N LEU A 160 -1.11 26.08 10.79
CA LEU A 160 -2.29 26.49 10.06
C LEU A 160 -3.54 26.60 10.96
N GLY A 161 -3.47 26.11 12.21
CA GLY A 161 -4.52 26.26 13.21
C GLY A 161 -5.79 25.43 12.98
N GLY A 162 -5.79 24.47 12.03
CA GLY A 162 -6.96 23.65 11.78
C GLY A 162 -6.72 22.57 10.72
N TRP A 163 -7.60 21.56 10.68
CA TRP A 163 -7.48 20.45 9.75
C TRP A 163 -7.83 20.82 8.30
N ARG A 164 -8.77 21.75 8.08
CA ARG A 164 -9.17 22.20 6.73
C ARG A 164 -8.03 22.83 5.95
N PRO A 165 -7.28 23.84 6.50
CA PRO A 165 -6.12 24.40 5.84
C PRO A 165 -5.03 23.37 5.52
N VAL A 166 -4.89 22.31 6.34
CA VAL A 166 -3.93 21.23 6.06
C VAL A 166 -4.28 20.51 4.76
N PHE A 167 -5.57 20.19 4.53
CA PHE A 167 -6.02 19.60 3.27
C PHE A 167 -5.79 20.54 2.07
N PHE A 168 -6.02 21.86 2.22
CA PHE A 168 -5.74 22.80 1.15
C PHE A 168 -4.25 22.87 0.79
N VAL A 169 -3.37 22.87 1.79
CA VAL A 169 -1.93 22.90 1.56
C VAL A 169 -1.44 21.62 0.92
N PHE A 170 -1.83 20.45 1.44
CA PHE A 170 -1.43 19.16 0.85
C PHE A 170 -1.97 19.00 -0.57
N GLY A 171 -3.25 19.27 -0.80
CA GLY A 171 -3.84 19.23 -2.13
C GLY A 171 -3.21 20.27 -3.07
N GLY A 172 -2.96 21.48 -2.61
CA GLY A 172 -2.30 22.54 -3.39
C GLY A 172 -0.88 22.17 -3.80
N LEU A 173 -0.06 21.64 -2.90
CA LEU A 173 1.31 21.18 -3.20
C LEU A 173 1.31 20.03 -4.21
N GLY A 174 0.41 19.04 -4.03
CA GLY A 174 0.26 17.95 -4.98
C GLY A 174 -0.21 18.43 -6.35
N PHE A 175 -1.13 19.39 -6.39
CA PHE A 175 -1.60 20.00 -7.63
C PHE A 175 -0.48 20.77 -8.35
N LEU A 176 0.32 21.56 -7.64
CA LEU A 176 1.50 22.23 -8.19
C LEU A 176 2.51 21.22 -8.76
N LEU A 177 2.75 20.13 -8.07
CA LEU A 177 3.59 19.05 -8.60
C LEU A 177 3.00 18.45 -9.88
N GLY A 178 1.68 18.26 -9.95
CA GLY A 178 0.99 17.84 -11.17
C GLY A 178 1.16 18.81 -12.33
N VAL A 179 1.11 20.11 -12.06
CA VAL A 179 1.41 21.15 -13.07
C VAL A 179 2.87 21.04 -13.54
N VAL A 180 3.81 20.82 -12.64
CA VAL A 180 5.22 20.56 -13.01
C VAL A 180 5.31 19.34 -13.93
N PHE A 181 4.53 18.28 -13.68
CA PHE A 181 4.51 17.07 -14.52
C PHE A 181 4.04 17.35 -15.96
N CYS A 182 3.08 18.26 -16.16
CA CYS A 182 2.65 18.64 -17.51
C CYS A 182 3.84 19.04 -18.40
N PHE A 183 4.80 19.78 -17.83
CA PHE A 183 5.93 20.34 -18.57
C PHE A 183 7.21 19.51 -18.46
N ALA A 184 7.49 18.99 -17.28
CA ALA A 184 8.75 18.31 -16.97
C ALA A 184 8.74 16.83 -17.34
N LEU A 185 7.60 16.13 -17.24
CA LEU A 185 7.51 14.70 -17.53
C LEU A 185 7.37 14.47 -19.04
N LYS A 186 8.24 13.62 -19.60
CA LYS A 186 8.20 13.24 -21.01
C LYS A 186 8.11 11.72 -21.12
N GLU A 187 7.27 11.27 -22.02
CA GLU A 187 7.22 9.88 -22.41
C GLU A 187 8.38 9.59 -23.38
N ARG A 188 9.03 8.47 -23.20
CA ARG A 188 10.02 8.03 -24.17
C ARG A 188 9.25 7.53 -25.39
N PRO A 189 9.53 8.02 -26.62
CA PRO A 189 8.92 7.47 -27.81
C PRO A 189 9.09 5.94 -27.79
N ALA A 190 8.02 5.21 -28.06
CA ALA A 190 8.14 3.78 -28.36
C ALA A 190 9.17 3.69 -29.48
N ASP A 191 10.25 2.90 -29.27
CA ASP A 191 11.31 2.80 -30.28
C ASP A 191 10.67 2.40 -31.60
N ALA A 192 10.64 3.32 -32.56
CA ALA A 192 10.26 3.04 -33.95
C ALA A 192 11.13 1.91 -34.55
N ASN A 193 12.25 1.59 -33.91
CA ASN A 193 13.13 0.48 -34.24
C ASN A 193 12.64 -0.91 -33.78
N ALA A 194 11.57 -1.00 -32.97
CA ALA A 194 10.97 -2.30 -32.68
C ALA A 194 10.06 -2.79 -33.82
N GLU A 195 9.52 -1.85 -34.59
CA GLU A 195 8.72 -2.17 -35.80
C GLU A 195 9.61 -2.37 -37.04
N THR A 196 10.77 -1.70 -37.14
CA THR A 196 11.72 -1.85 -38.25
C THR A 196 12.69 -3.03 -38.07
N ALA A 197 12.84 -3.59 -36.89
CA ALA A 197 13.59 -4.86 -36.69
C ALA A 197 12.82 -6.09 -37.20
N GLY A 198 11.58 -5.92 -37.65
CA GLY A 198 10.76 -6.98 -38.24
C GLY A 198 11.01 -7.26 -39.73
N THR A 199 11.87 -6.50 -40.42
CA THR A 199 12.07 -6.67 -41.88
C THR A 199 13.51 -7.02 -42.32
N ALA A 200 14.45 -7.19 -41.39
CA ALA A 200 15.80 -7.66 -41.75
C ALA A 200 16.29 -8.71 -40.73
N GLY A 201 16.01 -9.96 -41.01
CA GLY A 201 16.51 -11.09 -40.24
C GLY A 201 15.43 -12.01 -39.70
N ALA A 202 14.82 -12.78 -40.55
CA ALA A 202 14.05 -13.96 -40.17
C ALA A 202 15.00 -15.00 -39.52
N SER A 203 15.15 -14.92 -38.22
CA SER A 203 15.76 -15.95 -37.38
C SER A 203 15.14 -15.90 -36.00
N VAL A 204 14.17 -16.82 -35.80
CA VAL A 204 13.69 -17.34 -34.51
C VAL A 204 13.32 -16.27 -33.47
N ALA A 205 12.39 -15.38 -33.76
CA ALA A 205 11.54 -14.81 -32.74
C ALA A 205 10.54 -15.90 -32.34
N ALA A 206 10.85 -16.66 -31.27
CA ALA A 206 9.88 -17.51 -30.63
C ALA A 206 8.66 -16.63 -30.34
N ALA A 207 7.55 -16.90 -31.02
CA ALA A 207 6.29 -16.20 -30.83
C ALA A 207 6.01 -16.15 -29.33
N ARG A 208 5.96 -14.95 -28.73
CA ARG A 208 5.46 -14.81 -27.36
C ARG A 208 4.08 -15.49 -27.37
N PRO A 209 3.89 -16.55 -26.57
CA PRO A 209 2.58 -17.17 -26.48
C PRO A 209 1.57 -16.07 -26.16
N ALA A 210 0.46 -16.04 -26.89
CA ALA A 210 -0.61 -15.08 -26.67
C ALA A 210 -0.96 -15.09 -25.18
N ALA A 211 -1.04 -13.89 -24.58
CA ALA A 211 -1.38 -13.79 -23.16
C ALA A 211 -2.69 -14.57 -22.90
N PRO A 212 -2.73 -15.44 -21.90
CA PRO A 212 -3.92 -16.23 -21.63
C PRO A 212 -5.12 -15.32 -21.37
N SER A 213 -6.31 -15.75 -21.78
CA SER A 213 -7.51 -14.95 -21.51
C SER A 213 -7.69 -14.75 -20.01
N PHE A 214 -8.32 -13.64 -19.62
CA PHE A 214 -8.57 -13.32 -18.20
C PHE A 214 -9.33 -14.47 -17.49
N ALA A 215 -10.29 -15.11 -18.16
CA ALA A 215 -11.03 -16.24 -17.61
C ALA A 215 -10.13 -17.45 -17.31
N VAL A 216 -9.13 -17.73 -18.15
CA VAL A 216 -8.16 -18.80 -17.92
C VAL A 216 -7.27 -18.48 -16.73
N SER A 217 -6.81 -17.23 -16.60
CA SER A 217 -6.00 -16.78 -15.45
C SER A 217 -6.80 -16.80 -14.15
N LEU A 218 -8.08 -16.39 -14.20
CA LEU A 218 -9.01 -16.47 -13.07
C LEU A 218 -9.15 -17.92 -12.59
N ARG A 219 -9.39 -18.86 -13.51
CA ARG A 219 -9.49 -20.28 -13.19
C ARG A 219 -8.17 -20.82 -12.61
N ALA A 220 -7.04 -20.48 -13.22
CA ALA A 220 -5.71 -20.89 -12.74
C ALA A 220 -5.44 -20.42 -11.30
N TYR A 221 -5.88 -19.21 -10.94
CA TYR A 221 -5.75 -18.68 -9.58
C TYR A 221 -6.68 -19.39 -8.59
N PHE A 222 -7.98 -19.48 -8.88
CA PHE A 222 -8.95 -20.05 -7.95
C PHE A 222 -8.87 -21.59 -7.83
N CYS A 223 -8.29 -22.28 -8.82
CA CYS A 223 -8.00 -23.70 -8.73
C CYS A 223 -6.64 -24.02 -8.11
N ASN A 224 -5.85 -23.02 -7.68
CA ASN A 224 -4.55 -23.21 -7.03
C ASN A 224 -4.67 -23.02 -5.51
N PRO A 225 -4.70 -24.11 -4.71
CA PRO A 225 -4.85 -24.02 -3.27
C PRO A 225 -3.74 -23.23 -2.58
N SER A 226 -2.48 -23.35 -3.04
CA SER A 226 -1.36 -22.63 -2.46
C SER A 226 -1.48 -21.11 -2.69
N ALA A 227 -1.96 -20.69 -3.86
CA ALA A 227 -2.22 -19.28 -4.15
C ALA A 227 -3.35 -18.72 -3.28
N LEU A 228 -4.42 -19.47 -3.07
CA LEU A 228 -5.54 -19.08 -2.20
C LEU A 228 -5.08 -18.97 -0.72
N LEU A 229 -4.33 -19.95 -0.24
CA LEU A 229 -3.82 -19.95 1.13
C LEU A 229 -2.82 -18.82 1.37
N ALA A 230 -1.95 -18.51 0.39
CA ALA A 230 -1.08 -17.34 0.43
C ALA A 230 -1.88 -16.03 0.49
N SER A 231 -2.99 -15.97 -0.25
CA SER A 231 -3.90 -14.82 -0.24
C SER A 231 -4.57 -14.61 1.11
N VAL A 232 -4.93 -15.67 1.85
CA VAL A 232 -5.47 -15.55 3.22
C VAL A 232 -4.43 -14.93 4.16
N GLY A 233 -3.15 -15.32 4.06
CA GLY A 233 -2.07 -14.69 4.81
C GLY A 233 -1.92 -13.21 4.49
N PHE A 234 -1.98 -12.84 3.22
CA PHE A 234 -1.90 -11.45 2.78
C PHE A 234 -3.13 -10.63 3.19
N ILE A 235 -4.34 -11.19 3.11
CA ILE A 235 -5.57 -10.57 3.62
C ILE A 235 -5.42 -10.20 5.08
N ALA A 236 -4.90 -11.11 5.93
CA ALA A 236 -4.70 -10.83 7.35
C ALA A 236 -3.80 -9.61 7.58
N VAL A 237 -2.69 -9.50 6.82
CA VAL A 237 -1.76 -8.37 6.91
C VAL A 237 -2.42 -7.07 6.43
N VAL A 238 -3.10 -7.07 5.30
CA VAL A 238 -3.77 -5.87 4.76
C VAL A 238 -4.89 -5.42 5.69
N PHE A 239 -5.67 -6.37 6.25
CA PHE A 239 -6.72 -6.09 7.22
C PHE A 239 -6.17 -5.37 8.46
N ALA A 240 -5.10 -5.88 9.06
CA ALA A 240 -4.46 -5.24 10.21
C ALA A 240 -3.85 -3.89 9.86
N ASN A 241 -3.18 -3.78 8.72
CA ASN A 241 -2.54 -2.54 8.29
C ASN A 241 -3.53 -1.40 8.03
N ASN A 242 -4.67 -1.68 7.38
CA ASN A 242 -5.68 -0.67 7.11
C ASN A 242 -6.30 -0.13 8.41
N ALA A 243 -6.60 -1.02 9.37
CA ALA A 243 -7.06 -0.60 10.70
C ALA A 243 -6.00 0.21 11.44
N TYR A 244 -4.72 -0.23 11.38
CA TYR A 244 -3.61 0.46 12.02
C TYR A 244 -3.44 1.89 11.49
N LEU A 245 -3.38 2.06 10.17
CA LEU A 245 -3.21 3.39 9.55
C LEU A 245 -4.37 4.33 9.89
N CYS A 246 -5.58 3.80 10.01
CA CYS A 246 -6.76 4.58 10.36
C CYS A 246 -6.79 4.99 11.84
N TRP A 247 -6.52 4.05 12.74
CA TRP A 247 -6.89 4.19 14.15
C TRP A 247 -5.73 4.30 15.12
N ALA A 248 -4.52 3.82 14.79
CA ALA A 248 -3.40 3.82 15.74
C ALA A 248 -3.06 5.23 16.25
N PRO A 249 -3.02 6.31 15.43
CA PRO A 249 -2.77 7.66 15.91
C PRO A 249 -3.79 8.12 16.95
N LYS A 250 -5.09 7.94 16.66
CA LYS A 250 -6.18 8.31 17.56
C LYS A 250 -6.18 7.47 18.83
N PHE A 251 -6.01 6.15 18.71
CA PHE A 251 -5.96 5.24 19.84
C PHE A 251 -4.86 5.63 20.83
N VAL A 252 -3.64 5.83 20.33
CA VAL A 252 -2.49 6.20 21.17
C VAL A 252 -2.69 7.58 21.81
N ALA A 253 -3.21 8.56 21.05
CA ALA A 253 -3.51 9.87 21.59
C ALA A 253 -4.50 9.79 22.77
N ARG A 254 -5.61 9.06 22.60
CA ARG A 254 -6.65 8.94 23.63
C ARG A 254 -6.25 8.07 24.81
N LYS A 255 -5.58 6.95 24.55
CA LYS A 255 -5.17 6.02 25.62
C LYS A 255 -4.15 6.62 26.57
N PHE A 256 -3.18 7.37 26.04
CA PHE A 256 -2.06 7.88 26.81
C PHE A 256 -2.05 9.39 27.01
N GLY A 257 -3.10 10.11 26.58
CA GLY A 257 -3.21 11.56 26.73
C GLY A 257 -2.17 12.34 25.91
N LEU A 258 -1.70 11.78 24.78
CA LEU A 258 -0.71 12.43 23.93
C LEU A 258 -1.40 13.42 22.98
N SER A 259 -0.64 14.47 22.58
CA SER A 259 -1.12 15.34 21.51
C SER A 259 -1.28 14.55 20.20
N VAL A 260 -2.19 15.01 19.34
CA VAL A 260 -2.43 14.42 17.99
C VAL A 260 -1.12 14.29 17.20
N GLY A 261 -0.27 15.33 17.29
CA GLY A 261 1.02 15.35 16.63
C GLY A 261 2.00 14.32 17.17
N ALA A 262 2.13 14.18 18.49
CA ALA A 262 3.04 13.21 19.11
C ALA A 262 2.60 11.77 18.84
N ALA A 263 1.31 11.48 18.97
CA ALA A 263 0.74 10.16 18.69
C ALA A 263 0.87 9.79 17.20
N GLY A 264 0.55 10.71 16.30
CA GLY A 264 0.66 10.52 14.86
C GLY A 264 2.11 10.32 14.41
N SER A 265 3.03 11.16 14.88
CA SER A 265 4.46 11.04 14.55
C SER A 265 5.03 9.72 15.05
N GLY A 266 4.75 9.34 16.31
CA GLY A 266 5.27 8.10 16.89
C GLY A 266 4.73 6.86 16.19
N THR A 267 3.42 6.77 15.95
CA THR A 267 2.80 5.61 15.28
C THR A 267 3.31 5.46 13.84
N MET A 268 3.47 6.54 13.10
CA MET A 268 3.95 6.44 11.72
C MET A 268 5.44 6.18 11.64
N LEU A 269 6.25 6.94 12.38
CA LEU A 269 7.71 6.85 12.31
C LEU A 269 8.22 5.48 12.80
N TYR A 270 7.90 5.09 14.03
CA TYR A 270 8.45 3.87 14.62
C TYR A 270 8.02 2.62 13.85
N HIS A 271 6.75 2.54 13.44
CA HIS A 271 6.25 1.42 12.65
C HIS A 271 6.95 1.30 11.29
N HIS A 272 6.99 2.40 10.52
CA HIS A 272 7.49 2.32 9.15
C HIS A 272 9.01 2.26 9.05
N VAL A 273 9.75 2.87 10.00
CA VAL A 273 11.21 2.67 10.11
C VAL A 273 11.53 1.20 10.37
N ALA A 274 10.83 0.59 11.34
CA ALA A 274 11.02 -0.80 11.68
C ALA A 274 10.64 -1.74 10.51
N ALA A 275 9.52 -1.47 9.84
CA ALA A 275 9.09 -2.25 8.69
C ALA A 275 10.07 -2.13 7.52
N PHE A 276 10.54 -0.93 7.20
CA PHE A 276 11.51 -0.71 6.13
C PHE A 276 12.84 -1.43 6.40
N ALA A 277 13.38 -1.31 7.63
CA ALA A 277 14.58 -2.03 8.02
C ALA A 277 14.39 -3.55 7.93
N ALA A 278 13.24 -4.06 8.38
CA ALA A 278 12.92 -5.48 8.32
C ALA A 278 12.77 -6.00 6.87
N ILE A 279 12.21 -5.20 5.95
CA ILE A 279 12.15 -5.53 4.52
C ILE A 279 13.56 -5.65 3.95
N MET A 280 14.45 -4.69 4.22
CA MET A 280 15.81 -4.70 3.71
C MET A 280 16.62 -5.92 4.22
N LEU A 281 16.56 -6.16 5.53
CA LEU A 281 17.22 -7.31 6.15
C LEU A 281 16.60 -8.64 5.71
N GLY A 282 15.27 -8.70 5.65
CA GLY A 282 14.52 -9.88 5.22
C GLY A 282 14.79 -10.26 3.76
N ALA A 283 14.91 -9.27 2.87
CA ALA A 283 15.30 -9.51 1.47
C ALA A 283 16.68 -10.17 1.38
N PHE A 284 17.67 -9.58 2.07
CA PHE A 284 19.04 -10.09 2.07
C PHE A 284 19.14 -11.53 2.62
N VAL A 285 18.42 -11.83 3.70
CA VAL A 285 18.38 -13.18 4.28
C VAL A 285 17.64 -14.15 3.37
N THR A 286 16.51 -13.74 2.81
CA THR A 286 15.70 -14.57 1.91
C THR A 286 16.48 -14.98 0.67
N ASP A 287 17.14 -14.04 -0.01
CA ASP A 287 17.87 -14.31 -1.24
C ASP A 287 19.02 -15.34 -1.04
N ARG A 288 19.62 -15.36 0.15
CA ARG A 288 20.66 -16.35 0.48
C ARG A 288 20.10 -17.74 0.81
N LEU A 289 18.99 -17.79 1.53
CA LEU A 289 18.49 -19.05 2.07
C LEU A 289 17.49 -19.77 1.16
N VAL A 290 16.79 -19.03 0.30
CA VAL A 290 15.78 -19.62 -0.59
C VAL A 290 16.38 -20.61 -1.60
N VAL A 291 17.64 -20.41 -2.00
CA VAL A 291 18.35 -21.29 -2.93
C VAL A 291 18.52 -22.70 -2.34
N GLN A 292 18.83 -22.78 -1.04
CA GLN A 292 19.01 -24.04 -0.34
C GLN A 292 17.70 -24.61 0.21
N HIS A 293 16.79 -23.72 0.60
CA HIS A 293 15.51 -24.04 1.25
C HIS A 293 14.33 -23.40 0.50
N PRO A 294 13.78 -24.03 -0.53
CA PRO A 294 12.71 -23.45 -1.35
C PRO A 294 11.45 -23.03 -0.59
N ARG A 295 11.22 -23.57 0.60
CA ARG A 295 10.09 -23.20 1.49
C ARG A 295 10.43 -22.04 2.42
N PHE A 296 11.65 -21.48 2.36
CA PHE A 296 12.10 -20.47 3.31
C PHE A 296 11.20 -19.23 3.31
N ARG A 297 10.77 -18.75 2.12
CA ARG A 297 9.85 -17.59 1.99
C ARG A 297 8.58 -17.80 2.82
N LEU A 298 7.95 -18.95 2.63
CA LEU A 298 6.70 -19.30 3.32
C LEU A 298 6.93 -19.46 4.84
N GLY A 299 8.05 -20.09 5.23
CA GLY A 299 8.44 -20.22 6.65
C GLY A 299 8.67 -18.87 7.32
N LEU A 300 9.33 -17.91 6.63
CA LEU A 300 9.54 -16.56 7.15
C LEU A 300 8.21 -15.79 7.28
N GLN A 301 7.29 -15.95 6.33
CA GLN A 301 5.95 -15.35 6.43
C GLN A 301 5.14 -15.93 7.59
N ILE A 302 5.21 -17.24 7.84
CA ILE A 302 4.57 -17.87 9.00
C ILE A 302 5.16 -17.30 10.30
N ALA A 303 6.49 -17.27 10.42
CA ALA A 303 7.16 -16.71 11.59
C ALA A 303 6.81 -15.23 11.82
N ALA A 304 6.68 -14.46 10.73
CA ALA A 304 6.27 -13.06 10.78
C ALA A 304 4.83 -12.89 11.30
N LEU A 305 3.89 -13.74 10.90
CA LEU A 305 2.52 -13.68 11.43
C LEU A 305 2.45 -14.17 12.88
N VAL A 306 3.21 -15.23 13.25
CA VAL A 306 3.28 -15.75 14.62
C VAL A 306 3.81 -14.68 15.59
N GLY A 307 4.87 -13.95 15.21
CA GLY A 307 5.40 -12.85 16.02
C GLY A 307 4.57 -11.57 15.94
N GLY A 308 3.92 -11.32 14.81
CA GLY A 308 3.06 -10.14 14.59
C GLY A 308 1.75 -10.19 15.38
N ALA A 309 1.18 -11.39 15.58
CA ALA A 309 -0.07 -11.55 16.35
C ALA A 309 0.06 -11.04 17.81
N PRO A 310 1.02 -11.47 18.62
CA PRO A 310 1.20 -10.93 19.97
C PRO A 310 1.66 -9.46 19.94
N ALA A 311 2.40 -9.01 18.92
CA ALA A 311 2.79 -7.61 18.80
C ALA A 311 1.56 -6.70 18.65
N LEU A 312 0.57 -7.07 17.79
CA LEU A 312 -0.70 -6.35 17.65
C LEU A 312 -1.50 -6.35 18.95
N LEU A 313 -1.61 -7.51 19.63
CA LEU A 313 -2.27 -7.58 20.94
C LEU A 313 -1.58 -6.65 21.94
N PHE A 314 -0.25 -6.61 21.93
CA PHE A 314 0.53 -5.78 22.85
C PHE A 314 0.38 -4.27 22.55
N VAL A 315 0.18 -3.86 21.27
CA VAL A 315 -0.21 -2.48 20.96
C VAL A 315 -1.49 -2.11 21.70
N GLY A 316 -2.51 -2.97 21.67
CA GLY A 316 -3.79 -2.75 22.37
C GLY A 316 -3.66 -2.70 23.89
N CYS A 317 -2.97 -3.66 24.51
CA CYS A 317 -2.93 -3.81 25.97
C CYS A 317 -1.71 -3.16 26.65
N ALA A 318 -0.87 -2.41 25.92
CA ALA A 318 0.32 -1.77 26.46
C ALA A 318 0.00 -0.93 27.72
N PRO A 319 0.75 -1.12 28.84
CA PRO A 319 0.48 -0.43 30.11
C PRO A 319 0.96 1.02 30.14
N GLY A 320 1.79 1.42 29.18
CA GLY A 320 2.34 2.78 29.09
C GLY A 320 2.89 3.10 27.71
N VAL A 321 3.22 4.37 27.50
CA VAL A 321 3.66 4.91 26.19
C VAL A 321 4.89 4.19 25.65
N ALA A 322 5.92 3.96 26.49
CA ALA A 322 7.15 3.28 26.06
C ALA A 322 6.89 1.84 25.63
N ALA A 323 6.06 1.10 26.38
CA ALA A 323 5.66 -0.25 26.03
C ALA A 323 4.87 -0.28 24.71
N CYS A 324 4.01 0.72 24.47
CA CYS A 324 3.28 0.86 23.21
C CYS A 324 4.22 1.11 22.03
N TRP A 325 5.23 1.97 22.18
CA TRP A 325 6.23 2.18 21.12
C TRP A 325 7.04 0.94 20.82
N CYS A 326 7.43 0.15 21.84
CA CYS A 326 8.06 -1.15 21.62
C CYS A 326 7.15 -2.11 20.84
N ALA A 327 5.86 -2.16 21.19
CA ALA A 327 4.88 -2.99 20.48
C ALA A 327 4.70 -2.55 19.03
N VAL A 328 4.66 -1.24 18.76
CA VAL A 328 4.57 -0.63 17.42
C VAL A 328 5.80 -0.98 16.57
N VAL A 329 7.00 -0.90 17.14
CA VAL A 329 8.26 -1.32 16.49
C VAL A 329 8.21 -2.81 16.15
N LEU A 330 7.85 -3.67 17.11
CA LEU A 330 7.74 -5.12 16.90
C LEU A 330 6.74 -5.45 15.80
N TYR A 331 5.56 -4.83 15.83
CA TYR A 331 4.56 -4.98 14.75
C TYR A 331 5.14 -4.56 13.39
N GLY A 332 5.86 -3.44 13.33
CA GLY A 332 6.54 -2.99 12.11
C GLY A 332 7.55 -3.99 11.59
N VAL A 333 8.40 -4.56 12.47
CA VAL A 333 9.38 -5.59 12.10
C VAL A 333 8.68 -6.81 11.48
N PHE A 334 7.71 -7.37 12.18
CA PHE A 334 7.03 -8.57 11.69
C PHE A 334 6.22 -8.32 10.42
N ARG A 335 5.57 -7.15 10.31
CA ARG A 335 4.91 -6.77 9.06
C ARG A 335 5.91 -6.68 7.89
N GLY A 336 7.07 -6.05 8.09
CA GLY A 336 8.10 -5.93 7.06
C GLY A 336 8.66 -7.29 6.62
N LEU A 337 8.92 -8.21 7.56
CA LEU A 337 9.36 -9.58 7.27
C LEU A 337 8.33 -10.38 6.46
N PHE A 338 7.05 -10.14 6.67
CA PHE A 338 6.00 -10.74 5.84
C PHE A 338 6.00 -10.14 4.43
N GLU A 339 6.03 -8.81 4.33
CA GLU A 339 5.83 -8.06 3.09
C GLU A 339 6.91 -8.37 2.05
N VAL A 340 8.16 -8.56 2.47
CA VAL A 340 9.28 -8.84 1.56
C VAL A 340 9.06 -10.07 0.67
N ASN A 341 8.30 -11.06 1.14
CA ASN A 341 8.06 -12.30 0.41
C ASN A 341 6.64 -12.42 -0.18
N THR A 342 5.78 -11.43 -0.03
CA THR A 342 4.36 -11.52 -0.41
C THR A 342 4.16 -11.92 -1.87
N HIS A 343 4.75 -11.18 -2.79
CA HIS A 343 4.60 -11.44 -4.23
C HIS A 343 5.46 -12.64 -4.68
N ALA A 344 6.66 -12.77 -4.12
CA ALA A 344 7.56 -13.85 -4.45
C ALA A 344 6.99 -15.23 -4.10
N SER A 345 6.35 -15.37 -2.92
CA SER A 345 5.70 -16.62 -2.50
C SER A 345 4.52 -16.99 -3.41
N LEU A 346 3.77 -16.00 -3.89
CA LEU A 346 2.72 -16.25 -4.88
C LEU A 346 3.31 -16.73 -6.21
N PHE A 347 4.41 -16.12 -6.66
CA PHE A 347 5.06 -16.46 -7.93
C PHE A 347 5.76 -17.82 -7.90
N ASP A 348 6.10 -18.33 -6.72
CA ASP A 348 6.64 -19.68 -6.55
C ASP A 348 5.59 -20.78 -6.90
N VAL A 349 4.30 -20.47 -6.84
CA VAL A 349 3.20 -21.42 -7.05
C VAL A 349 2.32 -21.09 -8.26
N VAL A 350 2.54 -19.97 -8.93
CA VAL A 350 1.77 -19.55 -10.11
C VAL A 350 2.67 -19.50 -11.35
N ALA A 351 2.21 -20.15 -12.42
CA ALA A 351 2.94 -20.17 -13.69
C ALA A 351 3.18 -18.75 -14.23
N PRO A 352 4.35 -18.48 -14.87
CA PRO A 352 4.74 -17.13 -15.32
C PRO A 352 3.69 -16.39 -16.14
N ALA A 353 2.94 -17.13 -17.01
CA ALA A 353 1.91 -16.55 -17.86
C ALA A 353 0.71 -15.97 -17.07
N HIS A 354 0.49 -16.37 -15.82
CA HIS A 354 -0.65 -15.98 -14.99
C HIS A 354 -0.27 -15.07 -13.80
N ARG A 355 1.03 -14.79 -13.57
CA ARG A 355 1.52 -14.08 -12.36
C ARG A 355 0.92 -12.71 -12.18
N ALA A 356 0.88 -11.90 -13.24
CA ALA A 356 0.31 -10.54 -13.16
C ALA A 356 -1.19 -10.55 -12.81
N SER A 357 -1.96 -11.48 -13.39
CA SER A 357 -3.38 -11.63 -13.06
C SER A 357 -3.59 -12.14 -11.64
N ALA A 358 -2.76 -13.09 -11.19
CA ALA A 358 -2.85 -13.65 -9.83
C ALA A 358 -2.50 -12.60 -8.77
N GLU A 359 -1.47 -11.79 -9.00
CA GLU A 359 -1.09 -10.67 -8.12
C GLU A 359 -2.21 -9.63 -8.03
N GLY A 360 -2.78 -9.25 -9.17
CA GLY A 360 -3.91 -8.31 -9.22
C GLY A 360 -5.13 -8.83 -8.47
N LEU A 361 -5.48 -10.12 -8.63
CA LEU A 361 -6.59 -10.77 -7.92
C LEU A 361 -6.34 -10.86 -6.42
N MET A 362 -5.16 -11.30 -6.02
CA MET A 362 -4.76 -11.37 -4.61
C MET A 362 -4.86 -10.00 -3.94
N THR A 363 -4.33 -8.97 -4.60
CA THR A 363 -4.35 -7.59 -4.09
C THR A 363 -5.76 -7.05 -4.00
N MET A 364 -6.58 -7.22 -5.05
CA MET A 364 -7.97 -6.79 -5.07
C MET A 364 -8.77 -7.41 -3.93
N ILE A 365 -8.68 -8.73 -3.75
CA ILE A 365 -9.41 -9.45 -2.69
C ILE A 365 -8.92 -8.99 -1.31
N ALA A 366 -7.59 -8.85 -1.13
CA ALA A 366 -7.02 -8.44 0.15
C ALA A 366 -7.43 -7.01 0.54
N PHE A 367 -7.43 -6.07 -0.40
CA PHE A 367 -7.87 -4.69 -0.14
C PHE A 367 -9.38 -4.62 0.09
N PHE A 368 -10.18 -5.39 -0.66
CA PHE A 368 -11.62 -5.42 -0.48
C PHE A 368 -12.01 -5.96 0.90
N ILE A 369 -11.45 -7.09 1.33
CA ILE A 369 -11.71 -7.64 2.68
C ILE A 369 -11.05 -6.76 3.74
N GLY A 370 -9.83 -6.28 3.50
CA GLY A 370 -9.09 -5.41 4.40
C GLY A 370 -9.76 -4.05 4.62
N SER A 371 -10.61 -3.60 3.67
CA SER A 371 -11.37 -2.36 3.81
C SER A 371 -12.36 -2.38 4.97
N LEU A 372 -12.80 -3.55 5.41
CA LEU A 372 -13.76 -3.70 6.50
C LEU A 372 -13.13 -3.48 7.89
N SER A 373 -11.81 -3.52 8.00
CA SER A 373 -11.15 -3.41 9.31
C SER A 373 -11.28 -2.04 9.98
N PRO A 374 -11.21 -0.89 9.27
CA PRO A 374 -11.50 0.41 9.90
C PRO A 374 -12.92 0.50 10.44
N LEU A 375 -13.89 -0.08 9.72
CA LEU A 375 -15.28 -0.11 10.13
C LEU A 375 -15.48 -0.93 11.41
N LEU A 376 -14.83 -2.11 11.48
CA LEU A 376 -14.88 -2.98 12.66
C LEU A 376 -14.35 -2.26 13.91
N LEU A 377 -13.16 -1.64 13.82
CA LEU A 377 -12.59 -0.94 14.97
C LEU A 377 -13.40 0.31 15.33
N GLY A 378 -13.97 1.03 14.37
CA GLY A 378 -14.87 2.15 14.61
C GLY A 378 -16.11 1.72 15.38
N ALA A 379 -16.76 0.63 14.98
CA ALA A 379 -17.92 0.08 15.67
C ALA A 379 -17.61 -0.37 17.11
N LEU A 380 -16.45 -1.00 17.33
CA LEU A 380 -15.98 -1.40 18.65
C LEU A 380 -15.70 -0.17 19.53
N SER A 381 -15.10 0.87 18.95
CA SER A 381 -14.79 2.11 19.67
C SER A 381 -16.05 2.87 20.07
N ASP A 382 -17.06 2.98 19.20
CA ASP A 382 -18.33 3.63 19.54
C ASP A 382 -19.04 2.91 20.69
N ARG A 383 -18.92 1.58 20.77
CA ARG A 383 -19.58 0.79 21.82
C ARG A 383 -18.81 0.75 23.13
N TYR A 384 -17.47 0.71 23.10
CA TYR A 384 -16.64 0.45 24.26
C TYR A 384 -15.58 1.54 24.54
N GLY A 385 -15.57 2.63 23.77
CA GLY A 385 -14.60 3.71 23.88
C GLY A 385 -13.17 3.22 23.58
N VAL A 386 -12.19 3.67 24.35
CA VAL A 386 -10.78 3.27 24.20
C VAL A 386 -10.60 1.75 24.29
N ARG A 387 -11.37 1.09 25.19
CA ARG A 387 -11.34 -0.38 25.31
C ARG A 387 -11.78 -1.09 24.03
N GLY A 388 -12.62 -0.45 23.21
CA GLY A 388 -13.01 -0.97 21.89
C GLY A 388 -11.82 -1.10 20.94
N PHE A 389 -10.90 -0.14 20.95
CA PHE A 389 -9.64 -0.26 20.20
C PHE A 389 -8.73 -1.35 20.74
N GLU A 390 -8.63 -1.51 22.09
CA GLU A 390 -7.85 -2.60 22.69
C GLU A 390 -8.36 -3.97 22.24
N ILE A 391 -9.69 -4.18 22.27
CA ILE A 391 -10.32 -5.38 21.75
C ILE A 391 -10.06 -5.51 20.24
N GLY A 392 -10.18 -4.42 19.49
CA GLY A 392 -9.93 -4.37 18.06
C GLY A 392 -8.51 -4.83 17.69
N PHE A 393 -7.48 -4.32 18.37
CA PHE A 393 -6.10 -4.78 18.16
C PHE A 393 -5.92 -6.26 18.50
N GLY A 394 -6.62 -6.75 19.53
CA GLY A 394 -6.67 -8.19 19.83
C GLY A 394 -7.30 -9.01 18.70
N VAL A 395 -8.40 -8.54 18.11
CA VAL A 395 -9.06 -9.17 16.96
C VAL A 395 -8.13 -9.17 15.73
N LEU A 396 -7.38 -8.09 15.48
CA LEU A 396 -6.39 -8.06 14.41
C LEU A 396 -5.28 -9.09 14.62
N GLY A 397 -4.79 -9.25 15.86
CA GLY A 397 -3.84 -10.30 16.22
C GLY A 397 -4.41 -11.71 16.02
N ALA A 398 -5.67 -11.94 16.39
CA ALA A 398 -6.35 -13.21 16.12
C ALA A 398 -6.50 -13.47 14.61
N GLY A 399 -6.76 -12.44 13.81
CA GLY A 399 -6.76 -12.52 12.34
C GLY A 399 -5.43 -13.00 11.77
N TYR A 400 -4.30 -12.61 12.37
CA TYR A 400 -2.97 -13.12 11.98
C TYR A 400 -2.86 -14.63 12.21
N LEU A 401 -3.47 -15.17 13.27
CA LEU A 401 -3.46 -16.63 13.51
C LEU A 401 -4.23 -17.41 12.44
N VAL A 402 -5.28 -16.82 11.85
CA VAL A 402 -5.95 -17.37 10.67
C VAL A 402 -4.99 -17.42 9.48
N GLY A 403 -4.23 -16.34 9.26
CA GLY A 403 -3.16 -16.31 8.26
C GLY A 403 -2.08 -17.36 8.52
N VAL A 404 -1.65 -17.54 9.77
CA VAL A 404 -0.71 -18.62 10.17
C VAL A 404 -1.24 -19.98 9.79
N ALA A 405 -2.50 -20.29 10.15
CA ALA A 405 -3.11 -21.57 9.86
C ALA A 405 -3.16 -21.84 8.34
N ALA A 406 -3.53 -20.84 7.54
CA ALA A 406 -3.57 -20.94 6.09
C ALA A 406 -2.17 -21.17 5.49
N LEU A 407 -1.17 -20.37 5.87
CA LEU A 407 0.19 -20.54 5.35
C LEU A 407 0.83 -21.84 5.82
N LEU A 408 0.55 -22.29 7.05
CA LEU A 408 1.02 -23.57 7.56
C LEU A 408 0.40 -24.73 6.79
N ALA A 409 -0.90 -24.66 6.46
CA ALA A 409 -1.57 -25.62 5.60
C ALA A 409 -0.92 -25.66 4.19
N SER A 410 -0.59 -24.49 3.63
CA SER A 410 0.16 -24.44 2.37
C SER A 410 1.53 -25.09 2.51
N PHE A 411 2.30 -24.73 3.55
CA PHE A 411 3.64 -25.25 3.80
C PHE A 411 3.68 -26.77 3.93
N LEU A 412 2.69 -27.36 4.62
CA LEU A 412 2.65 -28.79 4.90
C LEU A 412 2.07 -29.61 3.72
N PHE A 413 1.00 -29.14 3.08
CA PHE A 413 0.19 -30.00 2.22
C PHE A 413 0.22 -29.63 0.74
N THR A 414 0.25 -28.34 0.36
CA THR A 414 0.00 -27.96 -1.04
C THR A 414 1.21 -27.41 -1.76
N PHE A 415 2.12 -26.71 -1.09
CA PHE A 415 3.25 -26.01 -1.72
C PHE A 415 4.14 -26.91 -2.57
N ARG A 416 4.44 -28.14 -2.14
CA ARG A 416 5.29 -29.05 -2.93
C ARG A 416 4.65 -29.45 -4.24
N ARG A 417 3.32 -29.64 -4.24
CA ARG A 417 2.55 -30.03 -5.41
C ARG A 417 2.40 -28.88 -6.40
N ASP A 418 2.13 -27.68 -5.88
CA ASP A 418 1.75 -26.53 -6.67
C ASP A 418 2.98 -25.69 -7.11
N ARG A 419 4.17 -25.99 -6.57
CA ARG A 419 5.40 -25.26 -6.88
C ARG A 419 5.76 -25.36 -8.35
N VAL A 420 5.96 -24.21 -8.97
CA VAL A 420 6.50 -24.08 -10.34
C VAL A 420 8.03 -24.13 -10.27
N VAL A 421 8.61 -25.13 -10.91
CA VAL A 421 10.08 -25.23 -11.07
C VAL A 421 10.43 -24.63 -12.43
N GLU A 422 11.19 -23.53 -12.42
CA GLU A 422 11.72 -22.87 -13.61
C GLU A 422 13.05 -23.45 -14.00
#